data_4912d451585ba133c1b1f1d572a56225
#
_entry.id   4912d451585ba133c1b1f1d572a56225
#
_cell.length_a   1.000
_cell.length_b   1.000
_cell.length_c   1.000
_cell.angle_alpha   90.00
_cell.angle_beta   90.00
_cell.angle_gamma   90.00
#
_symmetry.space_group_name_H-M   'P 1'
#
loop_
_entity.id
_entity.type
_entity.pdbx_description
1 polymer ?
#
loop_
_entity_poly.entity_id
_entity_poly.type
_entity_poly.pdbx_seq_one_letter_code
_entity_poly.pdbx_strand_id
1 'polypeptide(L)' 'MWKVLVVICMFGYDCTAFQQSPMQYYHSYDECVSVANEKEILLTNSYTEHGYYVTDSKSDCEQYPVT' A
#
# COMPACT_ATOMS: atom_id res chain seq x y z
N MET A 1 -3.27 0.43 17.17
CA MET A 1 -3.88 0.02 15.89
C MET A 1 -2.90 0.19 14.75
N TRP A 2 -3.17 -0.46 13.64
CA TRP A 2 -2.28 -0.47 12.48
C TRP A 2 -3.00 0.08 11.25
N LYS A 3 -2.29 0.84 10.43
CA LYS A 3 -2.83 1.36 9.17
C LYS A 3 -1.98 0.87 8.01
N VAL A 4 -2.63 0.66 6.86
CA VAL A 4 -1.98 0.18 5.64
C VAL A 4 -1.21 1.29 4.97
N LEU A 5 0.01 0.97 4.51
CA LEU A 5 0.83 1.86 3.70
C LEU A 5 1.37 1.05 2.53
N VAL A 6 1.14 1.54 1.31
CA VAL A 6 1.66 0.91 0.09
C VAL A 6 2.48 1.95 -0.66
N VAL A 7 3.67 1.56 -1.09
CA VAL A 7 4.54 2.43 -1.88
C VAL A 7 4.77 1.80 -3.24
N ILE A 8 4.49 2.54 -4.29
CA ILE A 8 4.68 2.09 -5.68
C ILE A 8 5.70 3.01 -6.35
N CYS A 9 6.72 2.41 -6.95
CA CYS A 9 7.73 3.12 -7.71
C CYS A 9 7.58 2.75 -9.18
N MET A 10 7.52 3.74 -10.06
CA MET A 10 7.33 3.54 -11.49
C MET A 10 8.47 4.17 -12.27
N PHE A 11 8.82 3.55 -13.39
CA PHE A 11 9.87 4.07 -14.28
C PHE A 11 9.49 5.45 -14.81
N GLY A 12 10.38 6.42 -14.62
CA GLY A 12 10.15 7.78 -15.07
C GLY A 12 9.35 8.64 -14.09
N TYR A 13 8.97 8.08 -12.93
CA TYR A 13 8.19 8.79 -11.92
C TYR A 13 8.77 8.54 -10.53
N ASP A 14 8.50 9.45 -9.62
CA ASP A 14 8.89 9.26 -8.22
C ASP A 14 8.03 8.18 -7.58
N CYS A 15 8.56 7.58 -6.51
CA CYS A 15 7.78 6.64 -5.72
C CYS A 15 6.65 7.38 -5.01
N THR A 16 5.47 6.78 -5.00
CA THR A 16 4.27 7.35 -4.40
C THR A 16 3.77 6.45 -3.29
N ALA A 17 3.45 7.05 -2.15
CA ALA A 17 2.86 6.33 -1.04
C ALA A 17 1.34 6.45 -1.09
N PHE A 18 0.66 5.32 -0.91
CA PHE A 18 -0.80 5.25 -0.94
C PHE A 18 -1.33 4.81 0.41
N GLN A 19 -2.41 5.41 0.84
CA GLN A 19 -3.14 5.03 2.04
C GLN A 19 -4.58 4.74 1.66
N GLN A 20 -5.28 4.00 2.51
CA GLN A 20 -6.68 3.71 2.27
C GLN A 20 -7.54 4.96 2.41
N SER A 21 -8.57 5.07 1.56
CA SER A 21 -9.54 6.16 1.63
C SER A 21 -10.95 5.57 1.52
N PRO A 22 -11.76 5.61 2.59
CA PRO A 22 -11.45 6.17 3.91
C PRO A 22 -10.40 5.36 4.66
N MET A 23 -9.71 6.01 5.60
CA MET A 23 -8.68 5.35 6.39
C MET A 23 -9.30 4.27 7.28
N GLN A 24 -8.70 3.10 7.27
CA GLN A 24 -9.12 1.99 8.11
C GLN A 24 -7.97 1.55 9.00
N TYR A 25 -8.33 1.10 10.21
CA TYR A 25 -7.36 0.67 11.20
C TYR A 25 -7.60 -0.77 11.59
N TYR A 26 -6.53 -1.50 11.83
CA TYR A 26 -6.59 -2.92 12.15
C TYR A 26 -5.99 -3.15 13.53
N HIS A 27 -6.57 -4.07 14.29
CA HIS A 27 -6.10 -4.39 15.63
C HIS A 27 -4.83 -5.22 15.62
N SER A 28 -4.66 -6.04 14.59
CA SER A 28 -3.55 -6.97 14.47
C SER A 28 -2.62 -6.55 13.36
N TYR A 29 -1.30 -6.65 13.60
CA TYR A 29 -0.30 -6.40 12.57
C TYR A 29 -0.48 -7.38 11.40
N ASP A 30 -0.70 -8.66 11.71
CA ASP A 30 -0.86 -9.69 10.68
C ASP A 30 -2.06 -9.40 9.78
N GLU A 31 -3.17 -8.97 10.35
CA GLU A 31 -4.35 -8.61 9.59
C GLU A 31 -4.05 -7.41 8.68
N CYS A 32 -3.37 -6.41 9.21
CA CYS A 32 -2.99 -5.23 8.43
C CYS A 32 -2.06 -5.58 7.28
N VAL A 33 -1.05 -6.41 7.52
CA VAL A 33 -0.10 -6.82 6.49
C VAL A 33 -0.79 -7.59 5.38
N SER A 34 -1.73 -8.45 5.73
CA SER A 34 -2.50 -9.21 4.76
C SER A 34 -3.28 -8.29 3.83
N VAL A 35 -3.94 -7.28 4.38
CA VAL A 35 -4.66 -6.28 3.59
C VAL A 35 -3.70 -5.44 2.77
N ALA A 36 -2.56 -5.04 3.34
CA ALA A 36 -1.56 -4.25 2.64
C ALA A 36 -1.01 -4.98 1.42
N ASN A 37 -0.71 -6.27 1.56
CA ASN A 37 -0.23 -7.08 0.44
C ASN A 37 -1.26 -7.16 -0.67
N GLU A 38 -2.53 -7.34 -0.32
CA GLU A 38 -3.61 -7.39 -1.28
C GLU A 38 -3.73 -6.07 -2.04
N LYS A 39 -3.65 -4.95 -1.33
CA LYS A 39 -3.71 -3.62 -1.96
C LYS A 39 -2.51 -3.38 -2.86
N GLU A 40 -1.33 -3.81 -2.47
CA GLU A 40 -0.12 -3.70 -3.29
C GLU A 40 -0.31 -4.41 -4.63
N ILE A 41 -0.83 -5.63 -4.60
CA ILE A 41 -1.08 -6.42 -5.81
C ILE A 41 -2.09 -5.72 -6.71
N LEU A 42 -3.19 -5.25 -6.14
CA LEU A 42 -4.23 -4.57 -6.90
C LEU A 42 -3.72 -3.29 -7.55
N LEU A 43 -2.96 -2.48 -6.82
CA LEU A 43 -2.41 -1.24 -7.36
C LEU A 43 -1.39 -1.52 -8.45
N THR A 44 -0.50 -2.50 -8.25
CA THR A 44 0.50 -2.87 -9.24
C THR A 44 -0.16 -3.33 -10.53
N ASN A 45 -1.16 -4.18 -10.44
CA ASN A 45 -1.89 -4.66 -11.61
C ASN A 45 -2.61 -3.52 -12.33
N SER A 46 -3.22 -2.61 -11.58
CA SER A 46 -3.94 -1.47 -12.16
C SER A 46 -2.99 -0.57 -12.95
N TYR A 47 -1.83 -0.25 -12.39
CA TYR A 47 -0.86 0.59 -13.10
C TYR A 47 -0.29 -0.11 -14.32
N THR A 48 -0.02 -1.40 -14.22
CA THR A 48 0.48 -2.18 -15.36
C THR A 48 -0.54 -2.19 -16.49
N GLU A 49 -1.81 -2.34 -16.19
CA GLU A 49 -2.88 -2.32 -17.17
C GLU A 49 -3.01 -0.96 -17.86
N HIS A 50 -2.66 0.12 -17.17
CA HIS A 50 -2.72 1.46 -17.73
C HIS A 50 -1.43 1.86 -18.45
N GLY A 51 -0.50 0.94 -18.62
CA GLY A 51 0.71 1.18 -19.41
C GLY A 51 1.89 1.70 -18.60
N TYR A 52 1.81 1.74 -17.28
CA TYR A 52 2.94 2.14 -16.44
C TYR A 52 3.85 0.96 -16.17
N TYR A 53 5.13 1.25 -16.06
CA TYR A 53 6.12 0.22 -15.74
C TYR A 53 6.49 0.35 -14.26
N VAL A 54 6.00 -0.60 -13.47
CA VAL A 54 6.28 -0.62 -12.03
C VAL A 54 7.65 -1.24 -11.80
N THR A 55 8.58 -0.47 -11.24
CA THR A 55 9.95 -0.91 -11.01
C THR A 55 10.12 -1.53 -9.62
N ASP A 56 9.31 -1.09 -8.65
CA ASP A 56 9.35 -1.61 -7.30
C ASP A 56 8.03 -1.34 -6.61
N SER A 57 7.70 -2.17 -5.63
CA SER A 57 6.51 -1.96 -4.82
C SER A 57 6.75 -2.52 -3.43
N LYS A 58 6.15 -1.88 -2.44
CA LYS A 58 6.24 -2.31 -1.04
C LYS A 58 4.89 -2.17 -0.38
N SER A 59 4.61 -3.08 0.54
CA SER A 59 3.46 -2.96 1.42
C SER A 59 3.95 -3.06 2.86
N ASP A 60 3.39 -2.26 3.73
CA ASP A 60 3.78 -2.23 5.13
C ASP A 60 2.62 -1.71 5.97
N CYS A 61 2.80 -1.75 7.26
CA CYS A 61 1.82 -1.24 8.20
C CYS A 61 2.53 -0.35 9.20
N GLU A 62 1.90 0.79 9.50
CA GLU A 62 2.40 1.72 10.50
C GLU A 62 1.52 1.63 11.73
N GLN A 63 2.15 1.65 12.89
CA GLN A 63 1.40 1.70 14.12
C GLN A 63 0.84 3.11 14.30
N TYR A 64 -0.46 3.16 14.55
CA TYR A 64 -1.15 4.42 14.79
C TYR A 64 -1.46 4.50 16.28
N PRO A 65 -0.91 5.48 16.98
CA PRO A 65 -1.18 5.61 18.41
C PRO A 65 -2.62 6.04 18.64
N VAL A 66 -3.33 5.21 19.40
CA VAL A 66 -4.67 5.54 19.83
C VAL A 66 -4.57 6.08 21.27
N THR A 67 -4.77 7.35 21.40
CA THR A 67 -4.75 7.99 22.72
C THR A 67 -6.15 8.47 23.06
#